data_41e3a1f54af4419ea1761f4c0618ba4c
#
_entry.id   41e3a1f54af4419ea1761f4c0618ba4c
#
_cell.length_a   1.000
_cell.length_b   1.000
_cell.length_c   1.000
_cell.angle_alpha   90.00
_cell.angle_beta   90.00
_cell.angle_gamma   90.00
#
_symmetry.space_group_name_H-M   'P 1'
#
loop_
_entity.id
_entity.type
_entity.pdbx_description
1 polymer ?
#
loop_
_entity_poly.entity_id
_entity_poly.type
_entity_poly.pdbx_seq_one_letter_code
_entity_poly.pdbx_strand_id
1 'polypeptide(L)' 'MDLGHLKAELDWLAGAIEDAGGRVTERDLNYVEDSAELFYERDGARYELHLKRLPDPLPR' A
#
# COMPACT_ATOMS: atom_id res chain seq x y z
N MET A 1 -15.51 -2.37 10.69
CA MET A 1 -14.53 -2.37 9.59
C MET A 1 -13.17 -2.03 10.14
N ASP A 2 -12.21 -2.87 9.90
CA ASP A 2 -10.88 -2.69 10.48
C ASP A 2 -9.92 -2.10 9.45
N LEU A 3 -9.79 -0.78 9.48
CA LEU A 3 -8.88 -0.06 8.58
C LEU A 3 -7.43 -0.16 9.02
N GLY A 4 -7.17 -0.66 10.22
CA GLY A 4 -5.83 -0.85 10.71
C GLY A 4 -5.04 -1.87 9.88
N HIS A 5 -5.70 -2.85 9.31
CA HIS A 5 -5.05 -3.83 8.45
C HIS A 5 -4.46 -3.19 7.20
N LEU A 6 -5.22 -2.32 6.56
CA LEU A 6 -4.77 -1.67 5.34
C LEU A 6 -3.62 -0.71 5.61
N LYS A 7 -3.73 0.04 6.72
CA LYS A 7 -2.64 0.94 7.11
C LYS A 7 -1.37 0.17 7.45
N ALA A 8 -1.49 -0.93 8.17
CA ALA A 8 -0.34 -1.75 8.53
C ALA A 8 0.32 -2.33 7.29
N GLU A 9 -0.47 -2.79 6.32
CA GLU A 9 0.04 -3.31 5.05
C GLU A 9 0.78 -2.22 4.28
N LEU A 10 0.22 -1.02 4.24
CA LEU A 10 0.84 0.11 3.58
C LEU A 10 2.18 0.48 4.23
N ASP A 11 2.23 0.49 5.55
CA ASP A 11 3.46 0.77 6.30
C ASP A 11 4.53 -0.29 6.02
N TRP A 12 4.13 -1.55 5.98
CA TRP A 12 5.04 -2.65 5.67
C TRP A 12 5.62 -2.50 4.25
N LEU A 13 4.77 -2.21 3.28
CA LEU A 13 5.21 -2.01 1.89
C LEU A 13 6.15 -0.82 1.77
N ALA A 14 5.84 0.28 2.46
CA ALA A 14 6.71 1.46 2.45
C ALA A 14 8.10 1.11 2.98
N GLY A 15 8.18 0.36 4.08
CA GLY A 15 9.45 -0.08 4.62
C GLY A 15 10.21 -0.98 3.66
N ALA A 16 9.52 -1.92 3.01
CA ALA A 16 10.14 -2.82 2.04
C ALA A 16 10.69 -2.06 0.84
N ILE A 17 9.97 -1.05 0.37
CA ILE A 17 10.40 -0.22 -0.75
C ILE A 17 11.68 0.55 -0.36
N GLU A 18 11.70 1.13 0.83
CA GLU A 18 12.86 1.88 1.30
C GLU A 18 14.07 0.97 1.49
N ASP A 19 13.87 -0.22 2.02
CA ASP A 19 14.94 -1.21 2.16
C ASP A 19 15.50 -1.63 0.80
N ALA A 20 14.69 -1.60 -0.23
CA ALA A 20 15.12 -1.94 -1.59
C ALA A 20 15.73 -0.76 -2.35
N GLY A 21 15.91 0.37 -1.70
CA GLY A 21 16.53 1.55 -2.32
C GLY A 21 15.55 2.54 -2.93
N GLY A 22 14.26 2.35 -2.69
CA GLY A 22 13.25 3.30 -3.15
C GLY A 22 13.00 4.40 -2.14
N ARG A 23 12.27 5.40 -2.55
CA ARG A 23 11.85 6.49 -1.68
C ARG A 23 10.35 6.72 -1.82
N VAL A 24 9.61 6.52 -0.75
CA VAL A 24 8.17 6.76 -0.74
C VAL A 24 7.92 8.27 -0.72
N THR A 25 7.16 8.76 -1.68
CA THR A 25 6.86 10.17 -1.83
C THR A 25 5.47 10.54 -1.35
N GLU A 26 4.51 9.61 -1.43
CA GLU A 26 3.14 9.88 -1.01
C GLU A 26 2.44 8.59 -0.63
N ARG A 27 1.52 8.69 0.33
CA ARG A 27 0.63 7.61 0.74
C ARG A 27 -0.78 8.15 0.84
N ASP A 28 -1.75 7.34 0.44
CA ASP A 28 -3.14 7.74 0.47
C ASP A 28 -4.01 6.56 0.87
N LEU A 29 -4.98 6.82 1.73
CA LEU A 29 -5.92 5.80 2.19
C LEU A 29 -7.33 6.23 1.81
N ASN A 30 -8.06 5.35 1.18
CA ASN A 30 -9.46 5.58 0.83
C ASN A 30 -10.34 4.68 1.69
N TYR A 31 -10.92 5.27 2.73
CA TYR A 31 -11.72 4.52 3.69
C TYR A 31 -13.04 4.04 3.10
N VAL A 32 -13.56 4.76 2.13
CA VAL A 32 -14.84 4.39 1.50
C VAL A 32 -14.69 3.11 0.67
N GLU A 33 -13.60 2.99 -0.06
CA GLU A 33 -13.37 1.87 -0.95
C GLU A 33 -12.48 0.78 -0.35
N ASP A 34 -12.02 0.97 0.88
CA ASP A 34 -11.12 0.03 1.55
C ASP A 34 -9.89 -0.23 0.68
N SER A 35 -9.28 0.85 0.21
CA SER A 35 -8.12 0.80 -0.67
C SER A 35 -7.07 1.82 -0.26
N ALA A 36 -5.88 1.68 -0.82
CA ALA A 36 -4.78 2.59 -0.56
C ALA A 36 -3.93 2.75 -1.80
N GLU A 37 -3.19 3.84 -1.85
CA GLU A 37 -2.24 4.09 -2.91
C GLU A 37 -0.92 4.49 -2.30
N LEU A 38 0.16 4.07 -2.93
CA LEU A 38 1.50 4.39 -2.51
C LEU A 38 2.29 4.82 -3.72
N PHE A 39 2.97 5.96 -3.60
CA PHE A 39 3.79 6.48 -4.67
C PHE A 39 5.24 6.48 -4.24
N TYR A 40 6.12 6.03 -5.10
CA TYR A 40 7.54 5.99 -4.77
C TYR A 40 8.40 6.17 -6.01
N GLU A 41 9.65 6.49 -5.75
CA GLU A 41 10.67 6.65 -6.79
C GLU A 41 11.79 5.65 -6.55
N ARG A 42 12.33 5.13 -7.63
CA ARG A 42 13.50 4.27 -7.57
C ARG A 42 14.25 4.33 -8.88
N ASP A 43 15.56 4.52 -8.80
CA ASP A 43 16.44 4.57 -9.98
C ASP A 43 15.97 5.59 -11.02
N GLY A 44 15.45 6.72 -10.57
CA GLY A 44 14.99 7.79 -11.44
C GLY A 44 13.61 7.57 -12.04
N ALA A 45 12.94 6.48 -11.72
CA ALA A 45 11.59 6.20 -12.20
C ALA A 45 10.58 6.37 -11.06
N ARG A 46 9.36 6.71 -11.44
CA ARG A 46 8.25 6.88 -10.50
C ARG A 46 7.28 5.74 -10.66
N TYR A 47 6.76 5.26 -9.54
CA TYR A 47 5.84 4.13 -9.53
C TYR A 47 4.66 4.42 -8.63
N GLU A 48 3.55 3.79 -8.97
CA GLU A 48 2.32 3.85 -8.18
C GLU A 48 1.86 2.43 -7.89
N LEU A 49 1.56 2.17 -6.62
CA LEU A 49 0.99 0.90 -6.19
C LEU A 49 -0.43 1.11 -5.71
N HIS A 50 -1.33 0.29 -6.18
CA HIS A 50 -2.69 0.24 -5.68
C HIS A 50 -2.87 -0.97 -4.79
N LEU A 51 -3.42 -0.73 -3.61
CA LEU A 51 -3.67 -1.77 -2.63
C LEU A 51 -5.16 -1.79 -2.36
N LYS A 52 -5.76 -2.93 -2.58
CA LYS A 52 -7.18 -3.09 -2.30
C LYS A 52 -7.38 -4.38 -1.52
N ARG A 53 -8.09 -4.28 -0.39
CA ARG A 53 -8.41 -5.46 0.38
C ARG A 53 -9.47 -6.26 -0.35
N LEU A 54 -9.17 -7.52 -0.57
CA LEU A 54 -10.13 -8.44 -1.19
C LEU A 54 -11.00 -9.08 -0.11
N PRO A 55 -12.23 -9.49 -0.46
CA PRO A 55 -13.04 -10.20 0.50
C PRO A 55 -12.39 -11.51 0.90
N ASP A 56 -12.70 -11.97 2.11
CA ASP A 56 -12.14 -13.22 2.61
C ASP A 56 -12.50 -14.37 1.68
N PRO A 57 -11.60 -15.37 1.55
CA PRO A 57 -11.90 -16.51 0.71
C PRO A 57 -13.14 -17.23 1.22
N LEU A 58 -13.95 -17.71 0.29
CA LEU A 58 -15.14 -18.45 0.66
C LEU A 58 -14.77 -19.73 1.39
N PRO A 59 -15.48 -20.09 2.45
CA PRO A 59 -15.25 -21.36 3.12
C PRO A 59 -15.54 -22.51 2.18
N ARG A 60 -14.75 -23.56 2.30
CA ARG A 60 -14.90 -24.75 1.49
C ARG A 60 -15.32 -25.92 2.33
#